data_effedcb0892ed593275f19931acb28eb
#
_entry.id   effedcb0892ed593275f19931acb28eb
#
_cell.length_a   1.000
_cell.length_b   1.000
_cell.length_c   1.000
_cell.angle_alpha   90.00
_cell.angle_beta   90.00
_cell.angle_gamma   90.00
#
_symmetry.space_group_name_H-M   'P 1'
#
loop_
_entity.id
_entity.type
_entity.pdbx_description
1 polymer ?
#
loop_
_entity_poly.entity_id
_entity_poly.type
_entity_poly.pdbx_seq_one_letter_code
_entity_poly.pdbx_strand_id
1 'polypeptide(L)'
;MKKLTSIIAIAASIAAADGINAQSTEKHTQNPWTLVYDGAITKNEPGKVNIHPVTYKLNGIDIAANVYTPANYDASGKYPAIVVAHPNGGIKEQTAGLYAQRLAEAGYITMAADASYQGASGGEPRHTDNPAYRTEDIRGMADFITKYAGVDANRLGVLGICGGGGYTIKAVQTDKRFKAVATLSMFNTGEVRRNGFQNSQLSTIQERLKQATDARTQMVTTGKIVYAGVSSVKDEEIAKTSTDLYREGYLYY
;
A
#
# COMPACT_ATOMS: atom_id res chain seq x y z
N MET A 1 -4.73 -4.60 -36.75
CA MET A 1 -3.69 -3.59 -36.69
C MET A 1 -3.83 -2.76 -35.42
N LYS A 2 -2.91 -2.97 -34.49
CA LYS A 2 -2.39 -2.08 -33.44
C LYS A 2 -3.39 -1.25 -32.60
N LYS A 3 -3.83 -1.82 -31.47
CA LYS A 3 -4.36 -1.05 -30.33
C LYS A 3 -3.56 -1.44 -29.08
N LEU A 4 -2.34 -0.97 -28.97
CA LEU A 4 -1.44 -1.23 -27.84
C LEU A 4 -0.88 0.07 -27.24
N THR A 5 -1.61 1.19 -27.31
CA THR A 5 -1.00 2.50 -27.05
C THR A 5 -1.48 3.21 -25.76
N SER A 6 -2.28 2.58 -24.90
CA SER A 6 -2.93 3.33 -23.80
C SER A 6 -2.41 3.04 -22.40
N ILE A 7 -1.41 2.18 -22.22
CA ILE A 7 -0.89 1.83 -20.88
C ILE A 7 0.38 2.61 -20.51
N ILE A 8 1.03 3.26 -21.49
CA ILE A 8 2.38 3.83 -21.35
C ILE A 8 2.41 5.19 -20.60
N ALA A 9 1.29 5.86 -20.44
CA ALA A 9 1.30 7.25 -19.93
C ALA A 9 1.46 7.40 -18.40
N ILE A 10 1.34 6.35 -17.61
CA ILE A 10 1.46 6.45 -16.14
C ILE A 10 2.94 6.36 -15.67
N ALA A 11 3.81 5.79 -16.49
CA ALA A 11 5.22 5.61 -16.14
C ALA A 11 6.12 6.84 -16.46
N ALA A 12 5.64 7.80 -17.24
CA ALA A 12 6.49 8.87 -17.76
C ALA A 12 6.75 10.03 -16.79
N SER A 13 6.13 10.09 -15.63
CA SER A 13 6.33 11.17 -14.66
C SER A 13 7.29 10.83 -13.50
N ILE A 14 7.95 9.66 -13.52
CA ILE A 14 8.91 9.25 -12.47
C ILE A 14 10.36 9.25 -12.98
N ALA A 15 10.62 9.67 -14.20
CA ALA A 15 11.96 9.70 -14.77
C ALA A 15 12.76 10.93 -14.30
N ALA A 16 13.19 10.96 -13.06
CA ALA A 16 14.35 11.73 -12.57
C ALA A 16 14.70 11.27 -11.14
N ALA A 17 15.24 10.07 -10.99
CA ALA A 17 16.07 9.73 -9.84
C ALA A 17 17.14 8.77 -10.32
N ASP A 18 18.33 9.29 -10.48
CA ASP A 18 19.53 8.50 -10.74
C ASP A 18 19.72 7.43 -9.66
N GLY A 19 19.86 6.17 -10.08
CA GLY A 19 20.60 5.18 -9.33
C GLY A 19 19.88 4.44 -8.19
N ILE A 20 18.61 4.07 -8.33
CA ILE A 20 18.08 2.98 -7.50
C ILE A 20 18.48 1.67 -8.19
N ASN A 21 19.60 1.09 -7.77
CA ASN A 21 19.93 -0.29 -8.09
C ASN A 21 18.78 -1.17 -7.61
N ALA A 22 18.07 -1.80 -8.52
CA ALA A 22 17.16 -2.88 -8.20
C ALA A 22 17.95 -3.94 -7.42
N GLN A 23 17.63 -4.08 -6.15
CA GLN A 23 18.33 -5.02 -5.30
C GLN A 23 17.85 -6.42 -5.61
N SER A 24 18.81 -7.35 -5.71
CA SER A 24 18.50 -8.74 -5.92
C SER A 24 17.59 -9.25 -4.80
N THR A 25 16.50 -9.91 -5.17
CA THR A 25 15.56 -10.58 -4.26
C THR A 25 16.24 -11.54 -3.27
N GLU A 26 17.43 -12.01 -3.59
CA GLU A 26 18.22 -12.92 -2.72
C GLU A 26 18.56 -12.35 -1.34
N LYS A 27 18.79 -11.04 -1.20
CA LYS A 27 19.09 -10.42 0.10
C LYS A 27 17.86 -10.37 1.04
N HIS A 28 16.66 -10.40 0.48
CA HIS A 28 15.42 -10.27 1.25
C HIS A 28 14.85 -11.61 1.72
N THR A 29 15.23 -12.72 1.08
CA THR A 29 14.76 -14.07 1.44
C THR A 29 15.22 -14.55 2.81
N GLN A 30 16.23 -13.91 3.41
CA GLN A 30 16.72 -14.23 4.76
C GLN A 30 16.06 -13.41 5.86
N ASN A 31 15.21 -12.43 5.53
CA ASN A 31 14.52 -11.60 6.51
C ASN A 31 13.31 -12.34 7.08
N PRO A 32 13.23 -12.55 8.41
CA PRO A 32 12.14 -13.34 9.02
C PRO A 32 10.75 -12.69 8.89
N TRP A 33 10.70 -11.40 8.56
CA TRP A 33 9.45 -10.65 8.34
C TRP A 33 9.17 -10.39 6.86
N THR A 34 9.93 -11.00 5.95
CA THR A 34 9.80 -10.85 4.50
C THR A 34 9.94 -9.41 3.97
N LEU A 35 10.61 -8.55 4.72
CA LEU A 35 10.85 -7.15 4.32
C LEU A 35 11.78 -7.11 3.09
N VAL A 36 11.45 -6.26 2.12
CA VAL A 36 12.07 -6.25 0.79
C VAL A 36 12.73 -4.90 0.43
N TYR A 37 13.35 -4.25 1.39
CA TYR A 37 14.04 -2.98 1.19
C TYR A 37 15.41 -2.95 1.88
N ASP A 38 16.28 -2.07 1.42
CA ASP A 38 17.62 -1.91 1.97
C ASP A 38 17.61 -1.43 3.42
N GLY A 39 18.44 -2.08 4.24
CA GLY A 39 18.51 -1.80 5.67
C GLY A 39 17.26 -2.20 6.44
N ALA A 40 16.47 -3.15 5.87
CA ALA A 40 15.35 -3.76 6.58
C ALA A 40 15.83 -4.46 7.86
N ILE A 41 15.00 -4.41 8.91
CA ILE A 41 15.26 -5.12 10.17
C ILE A 41 15.33 -6.62 9.88
N THR A 42 16.42 -7.28 10.33
CA THR A 42 16.62 -8.73 10.19
C THR A 42 16.42 -9.47 11.50
N LYS A 43 16.47 -8.77 12.64
CA LYS A 43 16.19 -9.30 13.98
C LYS A 43 15.81 -8.16 14.92
N ASN A 44 15.04 -8.48 15.95
CA ASN A 44 14.78 -7.57 17.05
C ASN A 44 15.93 -7.59 18.05
N GLU A 45 16.35 -6.42 18.52
CA GLU A 45 17.45 -6.26 19.48
C GLU A 45 17.10 -5.23 20.57
N PRO A 46 17.49 -5.45 21.81
CA PRO A 46 17.36 -4.44 22.87
C PRO A 46 18.02 -3.12 22.46
N GLY A 47 17.35 -2.01 22.73
CA GLY A 47 17.89 -0.67 22.43
C GLY A 47 17.86 -0.25 20.96
N LYS A 48 17.33 -1.08 20.08
CA LYS A 48 17.17 -0.80 18.63
C LYS A 48 15.71 -0.61 18.27
N VAL A 49 15.48 -0.15 17.04
CA VAL A 49 14.13 -0.20 16.44
C VAL A 49 13.74 -1.66 16.27
N ASN A 50 12.56 -2.01 16.71
CA ASN A 50 12.03 -3.36 16.66
C ASN A 50 10.72 -3.43 15.87
N ILE A 51 10.46 -4.59 15.29
CA ILE A 51 9.25 -4.87 14.50
C ILE A 51 8.40 -5.92 15.23
N HIS A 52 7.08 -5.69 15.25
CA HIS A 52 6.11 -6.53 15.93
C HIS A 52 4.97 -6.85 14.97
N PRO A 53 4.96 -8.03 14.32
CA PRO A 53 3.82 -8.48 13.53
C PRO A 53 2.57 -8.58 14.41
N VAL A 54 1.47 -8.04 13.94
CA VAL A 54 0.18 -8.02 14.63
C VAL A 54 -0.96 -8.34 13.67
N THR A 55 -2.08 -8.82 14.23
CA THR A 55 -3.33 -9.01 13.50
C THR A 55 -4.45 -8.36 14.28
N TYR A 56 -5.37 -7.66 13.61
CA TYR A 56 -6.57 -7.11 14.20
C TYR A 56 -7.79 -7.30 13.30
N LYS A 57 -8.99 -7.22 13.87
CA LYS A 57 -10.24 -7.32 13.12
C LYS A 57 -10.70 -5.95 12.63
N LEU A 58 -11.07 -5.88 11.35
CA LEU A 58 -11.73 -4.73 10.75
C LEU A 58 -12.89 -5.24 9.89
N ASN A 59 -14.12 -4.87 10.23
CA ASN A 59 -15.34 -5.31 9.53
C ASN A 59 -15.40 -6.84 9.28
N GLY A 60 -14.96 -7.62 10.28
CA GLY A 60 -14.93 -9.08 10.19
C GLY A 60 -13.73 -9.68 9.48
N ILE A 61 -12.86 -8.86 8.87
CA ILE A 61 -11.66 -9.28 8.16
C ILE A 61 -10.47 -9.23 9.12
N ASP A 62 -9.60 -10.23 9.07
CA ASP A 62 -8.30 -10.20 9.73
C ASP A 62 -7.33 -9.32 8.94
N ILE A 63 -6.82 -8.28 9.56
CA ILE A 63 -5.85 -7.36 8.97
C ILE A 63 -4.46 -7.66 9.54
N ALA A 64 -3.54 -8.01 8.66
CA ALA A 64 -2.15 -8.24 9.00
C ALA A 64 -1.35 -6.93 8.95
N ALA A 65 -0.58 -6.66 9.98
CA ALA A 65 0.22 -5.44 10.07
C ALA A 65 1.54 -5.66 10.79
N ASN A 66 2.47 -4.75 10.59
CA ASN A 66 3.70 -4.62 11.35
C ASN A 66 3.68 -3.30 12.13
N VAL A 67 3.86 -3.37 13.45
CA VAL A 67 4.14 -2.22 14.29
C VAL A 67 5.65 -2.12 14.47
N TYR A 68 6.19 -0.92 14.35
CA TYR A 68 7.59 -0.64 14.61
C TYR A 68 7.70 0.25 15.85
N THR A 69 8.53 -0.13 16.80
CA THR A 69 8.80 0.64 18.01
C THR A 69 10.18 1.30 17.92
N PRO A 70 10.34 2.53 18.41
CA PRO A 70 11.63 3.23 18.36
C PRO A 70 12.69 2.54 19.22
N ALA A 71 13.94 2.95 19.03
CA ALA A 71 15.02 2.54 19.91
C ALA A 71 14.72 2.90 21.38
N ASN A 72 15.08 2.01 22.30
CA ASN A 72 14.80 2.18 23.74
C ASN A 72 13.30 2.39 24.06
N TYR A 73 12.41 1.76 23.28
CA TYR A 73 10.98 1.83 23.52
C TYR A 73 10.60 1.39 24.94
N ASP A 74 9.80 2.22 25.60
CA ASP A 74 9.16 1.94 26.88
C ASP A 74 7.65 2.00 26.73
N ALA A 75 6.97 0.89 27.05
CA ALA A 75 5.52 0.77 26.95
C ALA A 75 4.75 1.75 27.87
N SER A 76 5.38 2.29 28.92
CA SER A 76 4.82 3.33 29.78
C SER A 76 5.01 4.75 29.23
N GLY A 77 5.75 4.89 28.14
CA GLY A 77 6.05 6.16 27.49
C GLY A 77 4.84 6.83 26.84
N LYS A 78 5.08 7.96 26.20
CA LYS A 78 4.09 8.77 25.46
C LYS A 78 4.66 9.16 24.09
N TYR A 79 4.64 8.20 23.16
CA TYR A 79 5.20 8.39 21.81
C TYR A 79 4.13 8.91 20.85
N PRO A 80 4.48 9.84 19.93
CA PRO A 80 3.63 10.09 18.78
C PRO A 80 3.59 8.86 17.88
N ALA A 81 2.47 8.64 17.21
CA ALA A 81 2.34 7.51 16.30
C ALA A 81 2.03 7.93 14.86
N ILE A 82 2.50 7.15 13.89
CA ILE A 82 2.22 7.36 12.47
C ILE A 82 1.81 6.03 11.84
N VAL A 83 0.65 6.02 11.19
CA VAL A 83 0.26 4.91 10.33
C VAL A 83 0.67 5.17 8.89
N VAL A 84 1.09 4.14 8.16
CA VAL A 84 1.61 4.26 6.80
C VAL A 84 0.75 3.44 5.85
N ALA A 85 0.09 4.11 4.91
CA ALA A 85 -0.75 3.50 3.89
C ALA A 85 0.06 3.22 2.62
N HIS A 86 0.10 1.96 2.20
CA HIS A 86 0.89 1.47 1.08
C HIS A 86 0.35 1.89 -0.30
N PRO A 87 1.19 1.90 -1.37
CA PRO A 87 0.76 2.09 -2.76
C PRO A 87 -0.32 1.11 -3.21
N ASN A 88 -0.98 1.40 -4.34
CA ASN A 88 -1.86 0.43 -4.98
C ASN A 88 -1.05 -0.82 -5.36
N GLY A 89 -1.55 -2.00 -4.98
CA GLY A 89 -0.86 -3.27 -5.19
C GLY A 89 0.30 -3.54 -4.24
N GLY A 90 0.67 -2.59 -3.36
CA GLY A 90 1.72 -2.77 -2.37
C GLY A 90 1.26 -3.57 -1.15
N ILE A 91 2.22 -3.96 -0.33
CA ILE A 91 2.04 -4.64 0.95
C ILE A 91 2.92 -4.01 2.04
N LYS A 92 2.64 -4.38 3.29
CA LYS A 92 3.34 -3.83 4.48
C LYS A 92 4.85 -4.10 4.52
N GLU A 93 5.33 -5.12 3.80
CA GLU A 93 6.73 -5.50 3.75
C GLU A 93 7.57 -4.65 2.79
N GLN A 94 6.91 -3.87 1.93
CA GLN A 94 7.55 -3.09 0.86
C GLN A 94 7.74 -1.63 1.27
N THR A 95 7.45 -0.69 0.37
CA THR A 95 7.64 0.75 0.57
C THR A 95 7.00 1.27 1.86
N ALA A 96 5.81 0.77 2.24
CA ALA A 96 5.17 1.19 3.49
C ALA A 96 5.99 0.78 4.73
N GLY A 97 6.53 -0.43 4.73
CA GLY A 97 7.42 -0.92 5.79
C GLY A 97 8.70 -0.12 5.88
N LEU A 98 9.31 0.21 4.73
CA LEU A 98 10.49 1.09 4.68
C LEU A 98 10.25 2.41 5.41
N TYR A 99 9.19 3.13 5.04
CA TYR A 99 8.90 4.41 5.68
C TYR A 99 8.48 4.26 7.14
N ALA A 100 7.73 3.20 7.49
CA ALA A 100 7.39 2.91 8.87
C ALA A 100 8.65 2.68 9.72
N GLN A 101 9.61 1.90 9.24
CA GLN A 101 10.89 1.69 9.92
C GLN A 101 11.67 3.01 10.07
N ARG A 102 11.82 3.81 9.00
CA ARG A 102 12.56 5.09 9.05
C ARG A 102 11.94 6.09 10.01
N LEU A 103 10.62 6.13 10.09
CA LEU A 103 9.92 6.97 11.07
C LEU A 103 10.08 6.44 12.50
N ALA A 104 10.16 5.11 12.70
CA ALA A 104 10.48 4.56 14.01
C ALA A 104 11.91 4.87 14.44
N GLU A 105 12.88 4.90 13.52
CA GLU A 105 14.24 5.37 13.75
C GLU A 105 14.27 6.85 14.19
N ALA A 106 13.29 7.65 13.76
CA ALA A 106 13.09 9.04 14.18
C ALA A 106 12.30 9.21 15.50
N GLY A 107 11.97 8.11 16.20
CA GLY A 107 11.37 8.15 17.54
C GLY A 107 9.85 8.02 17.57
N TYR A 108 9.19 7.68 16.47
CA TYR A 108 7.75 7.42 16.44
C TYR A 108 7.44 5.94 16.69
N ILE A 109 6.26 5.63 17.23
CA ILE A 109 5.66 4.31 17.05
C ILE A 109 4.95 4.33 15.71
N THR A 110 5.25 3.38 14.83
CA THR A 110 4.70 3.37 13.49
C THR A 110 4.03 2.06 13.14
N MET A 111 3.15 2.08 12.14
CA MET A 111 2.42 0.90 11.71
C MET A 111 2.23 0.91 10.20
N ALA A 112 2.52 -0.20 9.55
CA ALA A 112 2.12 -0.47 8.18
C ALA A 112 1.26 -1.73 8.15
N ALA A 113 0.10 -1.68 7.49
CA ALA A 113 -0.81 -2.82 7.36
C ALA A 113 -1.02 -3.18 5.89
N ASP A 114 -1.25 -4.46 5.62
CA ASP A 114 -1.84 -4.86 4.35
C ASP A 114 -3.30 -4.42 4.32
N ALA A 115 -3.72 -3.81 3.23
CA ALA A 115 -5.13 -3.46 3.06
C ALA A 115 -6.01 -4.72 3.05
N SER A 116 -7.27 -4.57 3.40
CA SER A 116 -8.28 -5.63 3.23
C SER A 116 -8.21 -6.21 1.82
N TYR A 117 -8.29 -7.53 1.70
CA TYR A 117 -8.22 -8.29 0.44
C TYR A 117 -6.82 -8.38 -0.20
N GLN A 118 -5.77 -7.84 0.43
CA GLN A 118 -4.41 -7.77 -0.12
C GLN A 118 -3.40 -8.40 0.84
N GLY A 119 -2.23 -8.77 0.32
CA GLY A 119 -1.13 -9.31 1.11
C GLY A 119 -1.55 -10.47 2.03
N ALA A 120 -1.17 -10.40 3.30
CA ALA A 120 -1.53 -11.36 4.33
C ALA A 120 -2.86 -11.03 5.04
N SER A 121 -3.50 -9.89 4.74
CA SER A 121 -4.84 -9.58 5.22
C SER A 121 -5.88 -10.47 4.56
N GLY A 122 -6.98 -10.74 5.25
CA GLY A 122 -8.10 -11.55 4.77
C GLY A 122 -8.99 -10.83 3.75
N GLY A 123 -10.09 -11.49 3.41
CA GLY A 123 -11.13 -11.00 2.49
C GLY A 123 -11.04 -11.64 1.10
N GLU A 124 -12.23 -11.85 0.50
CA GLU A 124 -12.41 -12.36 -0.86
C GLU A 124 -13.37 -11.46 -1.64
N PRO A 125 -13.17 -11.26 -2.95
CA PRO A 125 -12.07 -11.78 -3.78
C PRO A 125 -10.74 -11.08 -3.48
N ARG A 126 -9.63 -11.83 -3.61
CA ARG A 126 -8.27 -11.29 -3.39
C ARG A 126 -7.94 -10.17 -4.38
N HIS A 127 -6.94 -9.35 -4.02
CA HIS A 127 -6.44 -8.23 -4.84
C HIS A 127 -7.50 -7.17 -5.17
N THR A 128 -8.55 -7.07 -4.37
CA THR A 128 -9.55 -6.02 -4.51
C THR A 128 -8.97 -4.67 -4.06
N ASP A 129 -9.06 -3.65 -4.92
CA ASP A 129 -8.69 -2.28 -4.59
C ASP A 129 -9.94 -1.38 -4.62
N ASN A 130 -10.77 -1.51 -3.58
CA ASN A 130 -11.99 -0.72 -3.42
C ASN A 130 -11.70 0.55 -2.60
N PRO A 131 -11.96 1.75 -3.14
CA PRO A 131 -11.69 3.03 -2.44
C PRO A 131 -12.34 3.14 -1.06
N ALA A 132 -13.54 2.59 -0.87
CA ALA A 132 -14.22 2.62 0.42
C ALA A 132 -13.46 1.76 1.45
N TYR A 133 -13.05 0.55 1.07
CA TYR A 133 -12.28 -0.34 1.94
C TYR A 133 -10.91 0.25 2.24
N ARG A 134 -10.18 0.75 1.24
CA ARG A 134 -8.89 1.40 1.43
C ARG A 134 -8.94 2.58 2.40
N THR A 135 -10.00 3.37 2.33
CA THR A 135 -10.23 4.49 3.27
C THR A 135 -10.48 3.97 4.69
N GLU A 136 -11.26 2.90 4.81
CA GLU A 136 -11.57 2.27 6.09
C GLU A 136 -10.38 1.53 6.69
N ASP A 137 -9.53 0.91 5.87
CA ASP A 137 -8.27 0.29 6.33
C ASP A 137 -7.37 1.30 7.04
N ILE A 138 -7.31 2.54 6.53
CA ILE A 138 -6.53 3.63 7.17
C ILE A 138 -7.11 4.01 8.52
N ARG A 139 -8.44 4.08 8.65
CA ARG A 139 -9.12 4.31 9.94
C ARG A 139 -8.92 3.14 10.88
N GLY A 140 -8.97 1.91 10.38
CA GLY A 140 -8.70 0.69 11.14
C GLY A 140 -7.28 0.65 11.72
N MET A 141 -6.28 1.13 10.98
CA MET A 141 -4.94 1.31 11.54
C MET A 141 -4.95 2.31 12.70
N ALA A 142 -5.70 3.41 12.61
CA ALA A 142 -5.85 4.36 13.71
C ALA A 142 -6.57 3.73 14.92
N ASP A 143 -7.60 2.91 14.70
CA ASP A 143 -8.31 2.20 15.77
C ASP A 143 -7.39 1.28 16.56
N PHE A 144 -6.48 0.61 15.87
CA PHE A 144 -5.52 -0.28 16.49
C PHE A 144 -4.40 0.48 17.21
N ILE A 145 -3.70 1.38 16.47
CA ILE A 145 -2.46 1.98 16.97
C ILE A 145 -2.70 2.94 18.14
N THR A 146 -3.86 3.59 18.23
CA THR A 146 -4.19 4.47 19.36
C THR A 146 -4.33 3.74 20.68
N LYS A 147 -4.49 2.40 20.66
CA LYS A 147 -4.54 1.54 21.82
C LYS A 147 -3.24 0.80 22.09
N TYR A 148 -2.25 0.96 21.21
CA TYR A 148 -0.96 0.28 21.37
C TYR A 148 -0.19 0.90 22.54
N ALA A 149 0.46 0.03 23.35
CA ALA A 149 1.17 0.49 24.54
C ALA A 149 2.19 1.58 24.19
N GLY A 150 2.29 2.60 25.02
CA GLY A 150 3.20 3.74 24.81
C GLY A 150 2.75 4.78 23.80
N VAL A 151 1.65 4.59 23.08
CA VAL A 151 1.14 5.58 22.11
C VAL A 151 0.40 6.72 22.82
N ASP A 152 0.71 7.95 22.44
CA ASP A 152 -0.11 9.12 22.75
C ASP A 152 -1.16 9.31 21.64
N ALA A 153 -2.38 8.89 21.92
CA ALA A 153 -3.50 8.97 20.97
C ALA A 153 -3.83 10.39 20.48
N ASN A 154 -3.35 11.43 21.19
CA ASN A 154 -3.52 12.82 20.78
C ASN A 154 -2.45 13.30 19.77
N ARG A 155 -1.45 12.47 19.48
CA ARG A 155 -0.35 12.76 18.55
C ARG A 155 -0.25 11.71 17.46
N LEU A 156 -1.38 11.46 16.77
CA LEU A 156 -1.48 10.52 15.66
C LEU A 156 -1.31 11.23 14.33
N GLY A 157 -0.37 10.78 13.52
CA GLY A 157 -0.18 11.17 12.13
C GLY A 157 -0.48 10.04 11.15
N VAL A 158 -0.54 10.38 9.88
CA VAL A 158 -0.65 9.39 8.79
C VAL A 158 0.20 9.79 7.60
N LEU A 159 0.88 8.81 7.02
CA LEU A 159 1.63 8.92 5.76
C LEU A 159 0.97 8.05 4.71
N GLY A 160 0.56 8.64 3.59
CA GLY A 160 0.03 7.91 2.44
C GLY A 160 0.97 7.95 1.24
N ILE A 161 1.21 6.79 0.61
CA ILE A 161 2.17 6.66 -0.48
C ILE A 161 1.44 6.31 -1.76
N CYS A 162 1.70 7.02 -2.87
CA CYS A 162 1.12 6.80 -4.19
C CYS A 162 -0.43 6.79 -4.13
N GLY A 163 -1.09 5.72 -4.55
CA GLY A 163 -2.54 5.56 -4.41
C GLY A 163 -3.01 5.57 -2.96
N GLY A 164 -2.21 5.03 -2.03
CA GLY A 164 -2.46 5.15 -0.59
C GLY A 164 -2.58 6.60 -0.12
N GLY A 165 -1.85 7.53 -0.75
CA GLY A 165 -1.93 8.96 -0.47
C GLY A 165 -3.30 9.55 -0.77
N GLY A 166 -3.90 9.20 -1.91
CA GLY A 166 -5.26 9.65 -2.25
C GLY A 166 -6.31 9.15 -1.25
N TYR A 167 -6.24 7.89 -0.84
CA TYR A 167 -7.14 7.32 0.18
C TYR A 167 -6.90 7.94 1.56
N THR A 168 -5.65 8.25 1.90
CA THR A 168 -5.28 8.93 3.14
C THR A 168 -5.93 10.31 3.22
N ILE A 169 -5.83 11.13 2.17
CA ILE A 169 -6.51 12.43 2.13
C ILE A 169 -8.02 12.27 2.34
N LYS A 170 -8.62 11.25 1.76
CA LYS A 170 -10.06 10.98 1.97
C LYS A 170 -10.38 10.58 3.42
N ALA A 171 -9.54 9.76 4.04
CA ALA A 171 -9.73 9.32 5.43
C ALA A 171 -9.68 10.50 6.42
N VAL A 172 -8.67 11.37 6.30
CA VAL A 172 -8.46 12.48 7.26
C VAL A 172 -9.50 13.58 7.17
N GLN A 173 -10.26 13.68 6.08
CA GLN A 173 -11.34 14.65 5.94
C GLN A 173 -12.42 14.47 7.03
N THR A 174 -12.63 13.24 7.49
CA THR A 174 -13.69 12.89 8.43
C THR A 174 -13.21 12.24 9.72
N ASP A 175 -11.92 11.89 9.84
CA ASP A 175 -11.34 11.31 11.04
C ASP A 175 -10.42 12.31 11.75
N LYS A 176 -10.91 12.93 12.82
CA LYS A 176 -10.20 13.98 13.58
C LYS A 176 -9.12 13.46 14.53
N ARG A 177 -8.94 12.14 14.63
CA ARG A 177 -7.81 11.55 15.38
C ARG A 177 -6.48 11.91 14.74
N PHE A 178 -6.43 11.97 13.41
CA PHE A 178 -5.24 12.38 12.69
C PHE A 178 -4.96 13.87 12.89
N LYS A 179 -3.80 14.19 13.47
CA LYS A 179 -3.34 15.56 13.74
C LYS A 179 -2.36 16.08 12.69
N ALA A 180 -1.76 15.15 11.95
CA ALA A 180 -0.86 15.45 10.84
C ALA A 180 -1.10 14.45 9.70
N VAL A 181 -0.97 14.95 8.47
CA VAL A 181 -1.03 14.14 7.25
C VAL A 181 0.13 14.50 6.34
N ALA A 182 0.77 13.47 5.81
CA ALA A 182 1.75 13.62 4.74
C ALA A 182 1.42 12.64 3.60
N THR A 183 1.78 13.02 2.39
CA THR A 183 1.62 12.15 1.22
C THR A 183 2.86 12.20 0.35
N LEU A 184 3.24 11.05 -0.21
CA LEU A 184 4.36 10.92 -1.15
C LEU A 184 3.83 10.48 -2.51
N SER A 185 4.17 11.24 -3.56
CA SER A 185 3.80 10.93 -4.96
C SER A 185 2.31 10.57 -5.13
N MET A 186 1.43 11.23 -4.36
CA MET A 186 0.01 10.93 -4.37
C MET A 186 -0.67 11.41 -5.66
N PHE A 187 -1.76 10.75 -5.99
CA PHE A 187 -2.67 11.19 -7.05
C PHE A 187 -4.13 10.90 -6.66
N ASN A 188 -5.05 11.57 -7.34
CA ASN A 188 -6.48 11.29 -7.20
C ASN A 188 -6.81 9.98 -7.95
N THR A 189 -6.82 8.88 -7.22
CA THR A 189 -7.06 7.54 -7.77
C THR A 189 -8.39 7.48 -8.54
N GLY A 190 -9.46 8.08 -8.02
CA GLY A 190 -10.76 8.09 -8.67
C GLY A 190 -10.76 8.83 -10.01
N GLU A 191 -10.10 9.98 -10.06
CA GLU A 191 -10.00 10.78 -11.28
C GLU A 191 -9.16 10.06 -12.34
N VAL A 192 -7.98 9.57 -11.98
CA VAL A 192 -7.10 8.86 -12.91
C VAL A 192 -7.77 7.57 -13.43
N ARG A 193 -8.44 6.82 -12.57
CA ARG A 193 -9.17 5.60 -12.98
C ARG A 193 -10.35 5.91 -13.90
N ARG A 194 -11.04 7.02 -13.68
CA ARG A 194 -12.19 7.42 -14.52
C ARG A 194 -11.74 8.06 -15.82
N ASN A 195 -10.85 9.04 -15.77
CA ASN A 195 -10.52 9.90 -16.89
C ASN A 195 -9.24 9.49 -17.63
N GLY A 196 -8.39 8.68 -17.01
CA GLY A 196 -7.01 8.46 -17.43
C GLY A 196 -6.10 9.63 -17.02
N PHE A 197 -4.79 9.43 -17.16
CA PHE A 197 -3.82 10.48 -16.93
C PHE A 197 -4.03 11.64 -17.93
N GLN A 198 -4.14 12.86 -17.41
CA GLN A 198 -4.45 14.07 -18.21
C GLN A 198 -5.69 13.92 -19.09
N ASN A 199 -6.72 13.23 -18.60
CA ASN A 199 -7.98 13.01 -19.32
C ASN A 199 -7.85 12.18 -20.62
N SER A 200 -6.79 11.39 -20.75
CA SER A 200 -6.49 10.60 -21.97
C SER A 200 -7.51 9.50 -22.29
N GLN A 201 -8.42 9.18 -21.38
CA GLN A 201 -9.38 8.07 -21.50
C GLN A 201 -10.84 8.50 -21.38
N LEU A 202 -11.16 9.77 -21.58
CA LEU A 202 -12.56 10.27 -21.51
C LEU A 202 -13.47 9.56 -22.50
N SER A 203 -13.02 9.32 -23.72
CA SER A 203 -13.82 8.68 -24.79
C SER A 203 -14.17 7.21 -24.50
N THR A 204 -13.44 6.54 -23.59
CA THR A 204 -13.64 5.12 -23.29
C THR A 204 -14.39 4.89 -21.97
N ILE A 205 -14.87 5.94 -21.29
CA ILE A 205 -15.51 5.82 -19.97
C ILE A 205 -16.69 4.84 -20.02
N GLN A 206 -17.60 5.00 -20.98
CA GLN A 206 -18.80 4.17 -21.08
C GLN A 206 -18.47 2.70 -21.38
N GLU A 207 -17.49 2.46 -22.25
CA GLU A 207 -17.03 1.10 -22.53
C GLU A 207 -16.44 0.42 -21.28
N ARG A 208 -15.60 1.14 -20.53
CA ARG A 208 -15.00 0.62 -19.28
C ARG A 208 -16.02 0.38 -18.17
N LEU A 209 -17.05 1.23 -18.06
CA LEU A 209 -18.15 1.00 -17.14
C LEU A 209 -18.95 -0.24 -17.52
N LYS A 210 -19.20 -0.44 -18.82
CA LYS A 210 -19.85 -1.67 -19.31
C LYS A 210 -19.02 -2.89 -18.99
N GLN A 211 -17.72 -2.89 -19.27
CA GLN A 211 -16.83 -4.00 -18.96
C GLN A 211 -16.84 -4.34 -17.46
N ALA A 212 -16.79 -3.34 -16.58
CA ALA A 212 -16.87 -3.54 -15.14
C ALA A 212 -18.22 -4.15 -14.72
N THR A 213 -19.33 -3.72 -15.33
CA THR A 213 -20.66 -4.26 -15.07
C THR A 213 -20.79 -5.72 -15.55
N ASP A 214 -20.28 -6.00 -16.73
CA ASP A 214 -20.28 -7.37 -17.30
C ASP A 214 -19.44 -8.32 -16.42
N ALA A 215 -18.26 -7.90 -15.99
CA ALA A 215 -17.40 -8.64 -15.07
C ALA A 215 -18.10 -8.93 -13.74
N ARG A 216 -18.79 -7.93 -13.16
CA ARG A 216 -19.60 -8.10 -11.94
C ARG A 216 -20.74 -9.08 -12.14
N THR A 217 -21.45 -8.99 -13.26
CA THR A 217 -22.55 -9.90 -13.61
C THR A 217 -22.02 -11.33 -13.74
N GLN A 218 -20.90 -11.51 -14.43
CA GLN A 218 -20.25 -12.83 -14.56
C GLN A 218 -19.85 -13.40 -13.18
N MET A 219 -19.27 -12.60 -12.31
CA MET A 219 -18.90 -13.03 -10.96
C MET A 219 -20.13 -13.52 -10.17
N VAL A 220 -21.23 -12.78 -10.20
CA VAL A 220 -22.47 -13.14 -9.47
C VAL A 220 -23.12 -14.39 -10.03
N THR A 221 -23.14 -14.55 -11.36
CA THR A 221 -23.86 -15.64 -12.02
C THR A 221 -23.07 -16.94 -12.08
N THR A 222 -21.74 -16.86 -12.15
CA THR A 222 -20.87 -18.04 -12.38
C THR A 222 -19.85 -18.28 -11.27
N GLY A 223 -19.68 -17.34 -10.33
CA GLY A 223 -18.61 -17.37 -9.35
C GLY A 223 -17.21 -17.05 -9.93
N LYS A 224 -17.09 -16.82 -11.25
CA LYS A 224 -15.81 -16.56 -11.90
C LYS A 224 -15.45 -15.10 -11.79
N ILE A 225 -14.31 -14.81 -11.15
CA ILE A 225 -13.77 -13.47 -10.99
C ILE A 225 -12.98 -13.10 -12.25
N VAL A 226 -13.20 -11.87 -12.74
CA VAL A 226 -12.43 -11.28 -13.83
C VAL A 226 -11.56 -10.18 -13.25
N TYR A 227 -10.26 -10.39 -13.30
CA TYR A 227 -9.27 -9.39 -12.90
C TYR A 227 -8.85 -8.54 -14.09
N ALA A 228 -8.55 -7.27 -13.83
CA ALA A 228 -8.05 -6.31 -14.81
C ALA A 228 -6.79 -5.60 -14.28
N GLY A 229 -5.98 -5.10 -15.21
CA GLY A 229 -4.75 -4.38 -14.89
C GLY A 229 -3.56 -5.32 -14.61
N VAL A 230 -2.71 -4.95 -13.66
CA VAL A 230 -1.46 -5.65 -13.35
C VAL A 230 -1.70 -7.12 -12.97
N SER A 231 -2.75 -7.40 -12.20
CA SER A 231 -3.10 -8.75 -11.75
C SER A 231 -3.49 -9.72 -12.87
N SER A 232 -3.68 -9.25 -14.11
CA SER A 232 -4.07 -10.08 -15.26
C SER A 232 -2.90 -10.47 -16.16
N VAL A 233 -1.70 -9.95 -15.91
CA VAL A 233 -0.51 -10.18 -16.75
C VAL A 233 0.22 -11.43 -16.24
N LYS A 234 0.60 -12.29 -17.16
CA LYS A 234 1.37 -13.50 -16.85
C LYS A 234 2.86 -13.19 -16.73
N ASP A 235 3.58 -13.94 -15.90
CA ASP A 235 5.03 -13.76 -15.69
C ASP A 235 5.82 -13.79 -16.99
N GLU A 236 5.41 -14.63 -17.95
CA GLU A 236 6.02 -14.71 -19.29
C GLU A 236 5.87 -13.41 -20.11
N GLU A 237 4.82 -12.63 -19.87
CA GLU A 237 4.59 -11.35 -20.51
C GLU A 237 5.38 -10.24 -19.82
N ILE A 238 5.59 -10.35 -18.51
CA ILE A 238 6.43 -9.44 -17.73
C ILE A 238 7.87 -9.44 -18.25
N ALA A 239 8.41 -10.62 -18.53
CA ALA A 239 9.76 -10.79 -19.06
C ALA A 239 9.96 -10.11 -20.44
N LYS A 240 8.86 -9.86 -21.18
CA LYS A 240 8.86 -9.20 -22.50
C LYS A 240 8.63 -7.70 -22.44
N THR A 241 8.45 -7.12 -21.25
CA THR A 241 8.22 -5.67 -21.12
C THR A 241 9.46 -4.88 -21.50
N SER A 242 9.24 -3.76 -22.20
CA SER A 242 10.29 -2.99 -22.87
C SER A 242 11.11 -2.08 -21.93
N THR A 243 10.73 -1.95 -20.67
CA THR A 243 11.43 -1.08 -19.71
C THR A 243 11.76 -1.83 -18.44
N ASP A 244 12.98 -1.63 -17.94
CA ASP A 244 13.44 -2.21 -16.67
C ASP A 244 12.55 -1.76 -15.52
N LEU A 245 12.18 -0.50 -15.47
CA LEU A 245 11.29 0.05 -14.45
C LEU A 245 9.96 -0.71 -14.36
N TYR A 246 9.36 -1.04 -15.50
CA TYR A 246 8.08 -1.76 -15.52
C TYR A 246 8.25 -3.22 -15.08
N ARG A 247 9.30 -3.89 -15.56
CA ARG A 247 9.62 -5.27 -15.17
C ARG A 247 9.95 -5.38 -13.68
N GLU A 248 10.81 -4.49 -13.20
CA GLU A 248 11.22 -4.47 -11.78
C GLU A 248 10.05 -4.09 -10.87
N GLY A 249 9.24 -3.11 -11.26
CA GLY A 249 8.02 -2.76 -10.54
C GLY A 249 7.05 -3.94 -10.41
N TYR A 250 6.95 -4.75 -11.45
CA TYR A 250 6.13 -5.97 -11.44
C TYR A 250 6.62 -7.01 -10.45
N LEU A 251 7.94 -7.21 -10.38
CA LEU A 251 8.56 -8.15 -9.45
C LEU A 251 8.52 -7.64 -8.00
N TYR A 252 8.40 -6.33 -7.83
CA TYR A 252 8.35 -5.70 -6.51
C TYR A 252 6.93 -5.64 -5.93
N TYR A 253 5.91 -5.40 -6.75
CA TYR A 253 4.49 -5.27 -6.38
C TYR A 253 3.64 -6.45 -6.86
#